data_a8deeaf15e13689dd896862a9610169e
#
_entry.id   a8deeaf15e13689dd896862a9610169e
#
_cell.length_a   1.000
_cell.length_b   1.000
_cell.length_c   1.000
_cell.angle_alpha   90.00
_cell.angle_beta   90.00
_cell.angle_gamma   90.00
#
_symmetry.space_group_name_H-M   'P 1'
#
loop_
_entity.id
_entity.type
_entity.pdbx_description
1 polymer ?
#
loop_
_entity_poly.entity_id
_entity_poly.type
_entity_poly.pdbx_seq_one_letter_code
_entity_poly.pdbx_strand_id
1 'polypeptide(L)'
;VYGGYGGYGRTTDGEPRASAAGRLAAAAVWAVLLTAVWLWGRELSDPAAVAPPDPRPGSGARHDPAGDPVGGADGALGRTLPAARAPLPVAEPRRVDIEAAGVHARIVERGLDSDGAVRPPPMDTPGVVGWYRDGPEPGTEGAALLVGHVDTDRGPAVFHRLASVRPGDRVYVTRADGTVAEFTAEDVSVAERDGFDPARVYGVRSPGRAELRLITCTGEFDRDSRSYSANLVVSAYLTGVRPAREPDTGALEWRG
;
A
#
# COMPACT_ATOMS: atom_id res chain seq x y z
N VAL A 1 43.56 40.41 -38.84
CA VAL A 1 44.97 39.93 -38.95
C VAL A 1 45.07 38.72 -37.96
N TYR A 2 45.19 37.50 -38.51
CA TYR A 2 45.83 36.27 -38.01
C TYR A 2 45.68 35.96 -36.50
N GLY A 3 45.32 34.79 -35.98
CA GLY A 3 45.48 33.43 -36.44
C GLY A 3 45.83 32.62 -35.19
N GLY A 4 45.30 31.44 -35.02
CA GLY A 4 45.77 30.55 -33.93
C GLY A 4 44.80 29.38 -33.67
N TYR A 5 44.93 28.30 -34.43
CA TYR A 5 44.31 27.00 -34.16
C TYR A 5 45.00 26.34 -32.96
N GLY A 6 44.25 26.00 -31.93
CA GLY A 6 44.67 25.15 -30.85
C GLY A 6 43.77 23.93 -30.79
N GLY A 7 44.31 22.77 -31.25
CA GLY A 7 43.60 21.50 -31.25
C GLY A 7 43.41 20.97 -29.82
N TYR A 8 42.20 20.58 -29.45
CA TYR A 8 41.93 19.81 -28.26
C TYR A 8 41.97 18.33 -28.60
N GLY A 9 42.99 17.66 -28.04
CA GLY A 9 43.14 16.23 -28.08
C GLY A 9 41.98 15.52 -27.40
N ARG A 10 41.38 14.59 -28.13
CA ARG A 10 40.34 13.70 -27.64
C ARG A 10 41.03 12.61 -26.80
N THR A 11 40.95 12.68 -25.47
CA THR A 11 41.29 11.58 -24.58
C THR A 11 40.17 10.56 -24.66
N THR A 12 40.44 9.44 -25.29
CA THR A 12 39.61 8.24 -25.25
C THR A 12 39.89 7.54 -23.93
N ASP A 13 39.04 7.78 -22.92
CA ASP A 13 39.04 6.96 -21.71
C ASP A 13 38.51 5.57 -22.06
N GLY A 14 39.44 4.61 -22.11
CA GLY A 14 39.14 3.20 -22.31
C GLY A 14 38.47 2.64 -21.05
N GLU A 15 37.21 2.28 -21.17
CA GLU A 15 36.54 1.45 -20.16
C GLU A 15 37.31 0.11 -19.98
N PRO A 16 37.58 -0.32 -18.74
CA PRO A 16 38.24 -1.61 -18.49
C PRO A 16 37.29 -2.74 -18.90
N ARG A 17 37.58 -3.37 -20.04
CA ARG A 17 36.93 -4.61 -20.44
C ARG A 17 37.23 -5.69 -19.40
N ALA A 18 36.22 -6.09 -18.61
CA ALA A 18 36.33 -7.22 -17.70
C ALA A 18 36.82 -8.46 -18.45
N SER A 19 37.96 -9.00 -17.99
CA SER A 19 38.60 -10.18 -18.60
C SER A 19 37.67 -11.39 -18.54
N ALA A 20 37.76 -12.29 -19.53
CA ALA A 20 36.96 -13.53 -19.58
C ALA A 20 37.11 -14.37 -18.29
N ALA A 21 38.29 -14.32 -17.66
CA ALA A 21 38.54 -14.95 -16.35
C ALA A 21 37.70 -14.37 -15.21
N GLY A 22 37.48 -13.05 -15.18
CA GLY A 22 36.62 -12.40 -14.16
C GLY A 22 35.14 -12.79 -14.32
N ARG A 23 34.66 -12.99 -15.53
CA ARG A 23 33.27 -13.43 -15.79
C ARG A 23 33.05 -14.90 -15.38
N LEU A 24 34.03 -15.77 -15.59
CA LEU A 24 33.99 -17.18 -15.16
C LEU A 24 34.04 -17.30 -13.63
N ALA A 25 34.86 -16.49 -12.96
CA ALA A 25 34.92 -16.45 -11.49
C ALA A 25 33.59 -15.96 -10.89
N ALA A 26 32.98 -14.91 -11.44
CA ALA A 26 31.66 -14.43 -11.00
C ALA A 26 30.57 -15.47 -11.20
N ALA A 27 30.56 -16.18 -12.34
CA ALA A 27 29.59 -17.25 -12.62
C ALA A 27 29.73 -18.43 -11.64
N ALA A 28 30.95 -18.79 -11.26
CA ALA A 28 31.20 -19.86 -10.29
C ALA A 28 30.70 -19.46 -8.88
N VAL A 29 30.91 -18.23 -8.44
CA VAL A 29 30.40 -17.73 -7.15
C VAL A 29 28.87 -17.75 -7.12
N TRP A 30 28.23 -17.31 -8.19
CA TRP A 30 26.76 -17.36 -8.30
C TRP A 30 26.21 -18.79 -8.29
N ALA A 31 26.88 -19.73 -8.96
CA ALA A 31 26.47 -21.14 -8.95
C ALA A 31 26.57 -21.76 -7.53
N VAL A 32 27.60 -21.42 -6.77
CA VAL A 32 27.76 -21.87 -5.37
C VAL A 32 26.70 -21.26 -4.46
N LEU A 33 26.37 -19.98 -4.62
CA LEU A 33 25.34 -19.33 -3.83
C LEU A 33 23.94 -19.91 -4.13
N LEU A 34 23.62 -20.16 -5.40
CA LEU A 34 22.34 -20.76 -5.79
C LEU A 34 22.19 -22.19 -5.29
N THR A 35 23.29 -23.00 -5.31
CA THR A 35 23.26 -24.35 -4.74
C THR A 35 23.13 -24.34 -3.21
N ALA A 36 23.74 -23.39 -2.53
CA ALA A 36 23.60 -23.25 -1.08
C ALA A 36 22.16 -22.87 -0.67
N VAL A 37 21.54 -21.93 -1.39
CA VAL A 37 20.13 -21.55 -1.19
C VAL A 37 19.19 -22.71 -1.50
N TRP A 38 19.46 -23.49 -2.55
CA TRP A 38 18.65 -24.66 -2.91
C TRP A 38 18.76 -25.79 -1.88
N LEU A 39 19.94 -26.05 -1.34
CA LEU A 39 20.16 -27.03 -0.27
C LEU A 39 19.46 -26.61 1.03
N TRP A 40 19.52 -25.32 1.36
CA TRP A 40 18.84 -24.79 2.57
C TRP A 40 17.31 -24.82 2.43
N GLY A 41 16.79 -24.55 1.24
CA GLY A 41 15.35 -24.64 0.96
C GLY A 41 14.77 -26.04 1.06
N ARG A 42 15.58 -27.10 0.90
CA ARG A 42 15.11 -28.50 1.01
C ARG A 42 14.86 -28.94 2.46
N GLU A 43 15.55 -28.37 3.43
CA GLU A 43 15.34 -28.71 4.84
C GLU A 43 14.06 -28.10 5.41
N LEU A 44 13.46 -27.09 4.77
CA LEU A 44 12.20 -26.47 5.16
C LEU A 44 10.96 -27.15 4.55
N SER A 45 11.16 -28.20 3.71
CA SER A 45 10.06 -28.85 2.98
C SER A 45 9.83 -30.31 3.40
N ASP A 46 10.27 -30.71 4.60
CA ASP A 46 9.96 -32.04 5.13
C ASP A 46 8.60 -32.02 5.83
N PRO A 47 7.52 -32.59 5.25
CA PRO A 47 6.24 -32.71 5.92
C PRO A 47 6.33 -33.90 6.90
N ALA A 48 6.82 -33.65 8.12
CA ALA A 48 6.76 -34.63 9.18
C ALA A 48 5.29 -34.93 9.47
N ALA A 49 4.93 -36.19 9.22
CA ALA A 49 3.65 -36.79 9.41
C ALA A 49 3.06 -36.53 10.81
N VAL A 50 1.98 -35.77 10.84
CA VAL A 50 1.07 -35.76 12.01
C VAL A 50 0.05 -36.85 11.78
N ALA A 51 0.23 -37.98 12.51
CA ALA A 51 -0.75 -39.04 12.59
C ALA A 51 -2.00 -38.56 13.37
N PRO A 52 -3.22 -38.91 12.93
CA PRO A 52 -4.43 -38.57 13.65
C PRO A 52 -4.56 -39.43 14.92
N PRO A 53 -5.08 -38.92 16.06
CA PRO A 53 -5.34 -39.71 17.25
C PRO A 53 -6.58 -40.58 17.08
N ASP A 54 -6.47 -41.85 17.49
CA ASP A 54 -7.52 -42.86 17.55
C ASP A 54 -8.70 -42.42 18.45
N PRO A 55 -9.94 -42.70 18.05
CA PRO A 55 -11.11 -42.51 18.91
C PRO A 55 -11.29 -43.71 19.86
N ARG A 56 -11.06 -43.52 21.15
CA ARG A 56 -11.47 -44.46 22.17
C ARG A 56 -12.90 -44.18 22.64
N PRO A 57 -13.78 -45.17 22.71
CA PRO A 57 -15.11 -45.02 23.30
C PRO A 57 -15.05 -45.16 24.81
N GLY A 58 -15.57 -44.19 25.53
CA GLY A 58 -15.66 -44.17 26.99
C GLY A 58 -16.95 -43.55 27.47
N SER A 59 -17.90 -44.46 27.78
CA SER A 59 -18.94 -44.45 28.81
C SER A 59 -19.43 -43.14 29.42
N GLY A 60 -20.70 -42.93 29.23
CA GLY A 60 -21.81 -42.45 30.01
C GLY A 60 -21.63 -41.85 31.39
N ALA A 61 -22.19 -40.65 31.53
CA ALA A 61 -22.87 -40.22 32.73
C ALA A 61 -23.92 -39.17 32.37
N ARG A 62 -25.15 -39.49 32.77
CA ARG A 62 -26.30 -38.59 32.77
C ARG A 62 -26.05 -37.50 33.80
N HIS A 63 -26.48 -36.26 33.55
CA HIS A 63 -27.20 -35.47 34.55
C HIS A 63 -27.86 -34.20 33.99
N ASP A 64 -28.93 -33.92 34.61
CA ASP A 64 -30.10 -33.11 34.40
C ASP A 64 -29.88 -31.59 34.33
N PRO A 65 -30.94 -30.87 33.92
CA PRO A 65 -30.89 -29.47 33.54
C PRO A 65 -31.27 -28.57 34.72
N ALA A 66 -30.59 -27.49 34.88
CA ALA A 66 -31.04 -26.20 35.40
C ALA A 66 -29.83 -25.38 35.86
N GLY A 67 -29.54 -24.36 35.13
CA GLY A 67 -28.53 -23.36 35.48
C GLY A 67 -28.63 -22.26 34.47
N ASP A 68 -29.28 -21.17 34.88
CA ASP A 68 -29.42 -19.93 34.11
C ASP A 68 -28.09 -19.47 33.55
N PRO A 69 -28.03 -18.98 32.30
CA PRO A 69 -26.87 -18.28 31.82
C PRO A 69 -26.90 -16.88 32.39
N VAL A 70 -26.15 -16.68 33.46
CA VAL A 70 -25.75 -15.33 33.90
C VAL A 70 -24.98 -14.70 32.76
N GLY A 71 -25.53 -13.63 32.23
CA GLY A 71 -24.97 -12.79 31.20
C GLY A 71 -23.61 -12.24 31.60
N GLY A 72 -22.76 -12.09 30.60
CA GLY A 72 -21.49 -11.42 30.77
C GLY A 72 -20.53 -11.79 29.67
N ALA A 73 -20.82 -11.39 28.47
CA ALA A 73 -19.81 -11.21 27.45
C ALA A 73 -20.32 -10.10 26.53
N ASP A 74 -20.29 -8.91 27.04
CA ASP A 74 -20.36 -7.72 26.21
C ASP A 74 -19.20 -7.75 25.23
N GLY A 75 -19.50 -8.07 24.01
CA GLY A 75 -19.64 -7.11 22.96
C GLY A 75 -18.34 -6.72 22.30
N ALA A 76 -17.57 -7.63 21.77
CA ALA A 76 -16.98 -7.36 20.45
C ALA A 76 -17.95 -7.96 19.42
N LEU A 77 -19.04 -7.29 19.11
CA LEU A 77 -19.74 -7.48 17.84
C LEU A 77 -18.72 -7.16 16.74
N GLY A 78 -17.94 -8.18 16.36
CA GLY A 78 -17.04 -8.12 15.23
C GLY A 78 -17.86 -7.64 14.02
N ARG A 79 -17.70 -6.36 13.65
CA ARG A 79 -18.29 -5.84 12.40
C ARG A 79 -17.82 -6.76 11.30
N THR A 80 -18.70 -7.63 10.82
CA THR A 80 -18.40 -8.44 9.66
C THR A 80 -18.14 -7.48 8.50
N LEU A 81 -16.92 -7.49 7.98
CA LEU A 81 -16.57 -6.66 6.84
C LEU A 81 -17.33 -7.13 5.60
N PRO A 82 -17.71 -6.22 4.70
CA PRO A 82 -18.42 -6.57 3.47
C PRO A 82 -17.61 -7.54 2.60
N ALA A 83 -18.30 -8.31 1.76
CA ALA A 83 -17.63 -9.12 0.75
C ALA A 83 -16.88 -8.23 -0.25
N ALA A 84 -15.73 -8.73 -0.71
CA ALA A 84 -14.98 -8.07 -1.77
C ALA A 84 -15.75 -8.10 -3.09
N ARG A 85 -15.68 -7.00 -3.84
CA ARG A 85 -16.22 -6.91 -5.20
C ARG A 85 -15.14 -7.28 -6.21
N ALA A 86 -15.56 -7.79 -7.36
CA ALA A 86 -14.68 -7.99 -8.51
C ALA A 86 -14.03 -6.66 -8.96
N PRO A 87 -12.77 -6.69 -9.41
CA PRO A 87 -12.08 -5.52 -9.93
C PRO A 87 -12.86 -4.80 -11.05
N LEU A 88 -12.61 -3.50 -11.16
CA LEU A 88 -13.19 -2.63 -12.17
C LEU A 88 -12.25 -2.50 -13.38
N PRO A 89 -12.74 -2.08 -14.54
CA PRO A 89 -11.90 -1.67 -15.67
C PRO A 89 -10.93 -0.55 -15.28
N VAL A 90 -9.85 -0.39 -16.05
CA VAL A 90 -8.86 0.67 -15.87
C VAL A 90 -9.49 2.05 -15.99
N ALA A 91 -9.23 2.94 -15.02
CA ALA A 91 -9.58 4.35 -15.09
C ALA A 91 -8.78 5.14 -14.06
N GLU A 92 -8.22 6.28 -14.47
CA GLU A 92 -7.43 7.16 -13.61
C GLU A 92 -8.20 7.68 -12.40
N PRO A 93 -7.60 7.71 -11.21
CA PRO A 93 -8.21 8.34 -10.05
C PRO A 93 -8.17 9.87 -10.15
N ARG A 94 -9.22 10.53 -9.68
CA ARG A 94 -9.34 12.00 -9.71
C ARG A 94 -9.42 12.61 -8.32
N ARG A 95 -10.14 11.96 -7.41
CA ARG A 95 -10.42 12.46 -6.07
C ARG A 95 -10.52 11.31 -5.07
N VAL A 96 -10.13 11.54 -3.84
CA VAL A 96 -10.36 10.65 -2.71
C VAL A 96 -11.12 11.36 -1.60
N ASP A 97 -12.10 10.67 -1.02
CA ASP A 97 -12.91 11.12 0.09
C ASP A 97 -12.89 10.06 1.20
N ILE A 98 -12.57 10.47 2.45
CA ILE A 98 -12.49 9.60 3.64
C ILE A 98 -13.11 10.37 4.81
N GLU A 99 -14.40 10.16 5.05
CA GLU A 99 -15.16 10.89 6.08
C GLU A 99 -14.55 10.74 7.48
N ALA A 100 -14.13 9.53 7.85
CA ALA A 100 -13.53 9.23 9.15
C ALA A 100 -12.26 10.04 9.43
N ALA A 101 -11.55 10.47 8.38
CA ALA A 101 -10.34 11.28 8.48
C ALA A 101 -10.55 12.75 8.05
N GLY A 102 -11.75 13.11 7.59
CA GLY A 102 -12.05 14.45 7.05
C GLY A 102 -11.26 14.76 5.77
N VAL A 103 -10.95 13.76 4.97
CA VAL A 103 -10.18 13.90 3.72
C VAL A 103 -11.15 14.11 2.57
N HIS A 104 -10.92 15.19 1.80
CA HIS A 104 -11.63 15.52 0.56
C HIS A 104 -10.62 16.11 -0.42
N ALA A 105 -9.86 15.26 -1.11
CA ALA A 105 -8.67 15.69 -1.82
C ALA A 105 -8.66 15.26 -3.29
N ARG A 106 -8.13 16.12 -4.15
CA ARG A 106 -7.76 15.72 -5.50
C ARG A 106 -6.55 14.80 -5.48
N ILE A 107 -6.49 13.90 -6.45
CA ILE A 107 -5.37 13.00 -6.66
C ILE A 107 -4.52 13.51 -7.83
N VAL A 108 -3.20 13.39 -7.69
CA VAL A 108 -2.22 13.68 -8.74
C VAL A 108 -1.28 12.49 -8.93
N GLU A 109 -0.81 12.30 -10.16
CA GLU A 109 0.15 11.25 -10.48
C GLU A 109 1.51 11.49 -9.83
N ARG A 110 2.11 10.42 -9.31
CA ARG A 110 3.47 10.42 -8.75
C ARG A 110 4.24 9.20 -9.24
N GLY A 111 5.52 9.39 -9.53
CA GLY A 111 6.47 8.31 -9.80
C GLY A 111 7.23 7.93 -8.52
N LEU A 112 8.30 7.16 -8.68
CA LEU A 112 9.24 6.83 -7.59
C LEU A 112 10.28 7.95 -7.43
N ASP A 113 10.87 8.04 -6.24
CA ASP A 113 12.08 8.80 -5.98
C ASP A 113 13.35 7.96 -6.27
N SER A 114 14.53 8.52 -5.94
CA SER A 114 15.82 7.85 -6.14
C SER A 114 15.97 6.57 -5.32
N ASP A 115 15.24 6.45 -4.22
CA ASP A 115 15.33 5.34 -3.28
C ASP A 115 14.27 4.26 -3.56
N GLY A 116 13.46 4.46 -4.63
CA GLY A 116 12.41 3.55 -5.03
C GLY A 116 11.11 3.67 -4.22
N ALA A 117 10.98 4.69 -3.39
CA ALA A 117 9.74 4.99 -2.69
C ALA A 117 8.80 5.85 -3.55
N VAL A 118 7.49 5.73 -3.32
CA VAL A 118 6.51 6.58 -4.01
C VAL A 118 6.71 8.03 -3.58
N ARG A 119 7.03 8.90 -4.55
CA ARG A 119 7.26 10.33 -4.30
C ARG A 119 5.99 10.99 -3.77
N PRO A 120 6.02 11.63 -2.58
CA PRO A 120 4.85 12.34 -2.08
C PRO A 120 4.54 13.60 -2.93
N PRO A 121 3.34 14.19 -2.80
CA PRO A 121 3.03 15.48 -3.39
C PRO A 121 3.99 16.58 -2.92
N PRO A 122 4.12 17.71 -3.65
CA PRO A 122 4.92 18.83 -3.20
C PRO A 122 4.43 19.40 -1.86
N MET A 123 5.36 19.85 -1.01
CA MET A 123 5.04 20.40 0.33
C MET A 123 4.23 21.69 0.28
N ASP A 124 4.25 22.42 -0.84
CA ASP A 124 3.46 23.64 -1.06
C ASP A 124 1.99 23.35 -1.41
N THR A 125 1.64 22.09 -1.65
CA THR A 125 0.28 21.62 -1.94
C THR A 125 -0.20 20.61 -0.89
N PRO A 126 -0.32 20.99 0.40
CA PRO A 126 -0.56 20.06 1.51
C PRO A 126 -1.91 19.32 1.44
N GLY A 127 -2.88 19.84 0.69
CA GLY A 127 -4.21 19.26 0.52
C GLY A 127 -4.34 18.25 -0.63
N VAL A 128 -3.23 17.80 -1.21
CA VAL A 128 -3.23 16.92 -2.40
C VAL A 128 -2.73 15.53 -2.03
N VAL A 129 -3.30 14.51 -2.67
CA VAL A 129 -2.89 13.10 -2.54
C VAL A 129 -2.16 12.67 -3.82
N GLY A 130 -1.03 11.99 -3.67
CA GLY A 130 -0.30 11.39 -4.77
C GLY A 130 -0.75 9.96 -5.03
N TRP A 131 -0.94 9.58 -6.28
CA TRP A 131 -1.14 8.21 -6.71
C TRP A 131 0.09 7.70 -7.46
N TYR A 132 0.56 6.49 -7.13
CA TYR A 132 1.66 5.85 -7.85
C TYR A 132 1.18 5.39 -9.23
N ARG A 133 1.53 6.15 -10.27
CA ARG A 133 1.01 5.99 -11.64
C ARG A 133 1.46 4.72 -12.36
N ASP A 134 2.64 4.16 -11.98
CA ASP A 134 3.18 2.96 -12.61
C ASP A 134 2.67 1.68 -11.92
N GLY A 135 1.80 1.82 -10.88
CA GLY A 135 1.07 0.76 -10.22
C GLY A 135 -0.38 0.66 -10.68
N PRO A 136 -1.17 -0.26 -10.08
CA PRO A 136 -2.59 -0.38 -10.41
C PRO A 136 -3.37 0.91 -10.14
N GLU A 137 -4.38 1.19 -10.98
CA GLU A 137 -5.36 2.23 -10.71
C GLU A 137 -6.32 1.79 -9.59
N PRO A 138 -6.75 2.71 -8.71
CA PRO A 138 -7.73 2.40 -7.69
C PRO A 138 -9.01 1.77 -8.25
N GLY A 139 -9.26 0.52 -7.88
CA GLY A 139 -10.39 -0.29 -8.35
C GLY A 139 -10.02 -1.40 -9.32
N THR A 140 -8.86 -1.38 -9.96
CA THR A 140 -8.35 -2.51 -10.77
C THR A 140 -7.73 -3.59 -9.88
N GLU A 141 -7.49 -4.76 -10.41
CA GLU A 141 -6.78 -5.83 -9.71
C GLU A 141 -5.39 -5.38 -9.25
N GLY A 142 -5.03 -5.72 -8.02
CA GLY A 142 -3.76 -5.34 -7.41
C GLY A 142 -3.92 -4.31 -6.29
N ALA A 143 -2.80 -3.83 -5.76
CA ALA A 143 -2.76 -2.85 -4.68
C ALA A 143 -2.39 -1.46 -5.22
N ALA A 144 -3.36 -0.58 -5.33
CA ALA A 144 -3.14 0.82 -5.68
C ALA A 144 -2.56 1.59 -4.49
N LEU A 145 -1.58 2.49 -4.73
CA LEU A 145 -0.91 3.24 -3.67
C LEU A 145 -1.29 4.72 -3.74
N LEU A 146 -1.80 5.25 -2.63
CA LEU A 146 -2.04 6.66 -2.41
C LEU A 146 -1.17 7.17 -1.25
N VAL A 147 -0.41 8.23 -1.49
CA VAL A 147 0.48 8.83 -0.51
C VAL A 147 0.10 10.29 -0.24
N GLY A 148 0.22 10.72 1.00
CA GLY A 148 -0.06 12.09 1.39
C GLY A 148 0.74 12.49 2.62
N HIS A 149 0.98 13.79 2.78
CA HIS A 149 1.67 14.30 3.96
C HIS A 149 0.78 14.26 5.20
N VAL A 150 1.38 14.00 6.36
CA VAL A 150 0.72 14.15 7.66
C VAL A 150 0.69 15.61 8.07
N ASP A 151 1.78 16.34 7.80
CA ASP A 151 1.94 17.76 8.06
C ASP A 151 2.96 18.41 7.12
N THR A 152 3.12 19.72 7.24
CA THR A 152 4.15 20.53 6.59
C THR A 152 4.63 21.59 7.59
N ASP A 153 5.65 22.32 7.25
CA ASP A 153 6.11 23.47 8.07
C ASP A 153 5.00 24.51 8.33
N ARG A 154 3.90 24.48 7.58
CA ARG A 154 2.76 25.41 7.69
C ARG A 154 1.59 24.83 8.49
N GLY A 155 1.65 23.57 8.92
CA GLY A 155 0.61 22.91 9.71
C GLY A 155 0.12 21.57 9.12
N PRO A 156 -1.04 21.10 9.58
CA PRO A 156 -1.61 19.83 9.17
C PRO A 156 -1.78 19.71 7.66
N ALA A 157 -1.49 18.51 7.10
CA ALA A 157 -1.68 18.21 5.69
C ALA A 157 -2.82 17.19 5.47
N VAL A 158 -2.98 16.73 4.23
CA VAL A 158 -4.13 15.95 3.76
C VAL A 158 -4.38 14.69 4.60
N PHE A 159 -3.34 14.01 5.08
CA PHE A 159 -3.46 12.78 5.86
C PHE A 159 -3.19 12.96 7.37
N HIS A 160 -3.26 14.20 7.86
CA HIS A 160 -3.05 14.50 9.28
C HIS A 160 -3.90 13.64 10.23
N ARG A 161 -5.13 13.36 9.85
CA ARG A 161 -6.07 12.55 10.65
C ARG A 161 -6.24 11.12 10.14
N LEU A 162 -5.36 10.63 9.28
CA LEU A 162 -5.50 9.27 8.71
C LEU A 162 -5.51 8.19 9.81
N ALA A 163 -4.84 8.43 10.93
CA ALA A 163 -4.86 7.54 12.09
C ALA A 163 -6.25 7.40 12.77
N SER A 164 -7.24 8.22 12.42
CA SER A 164 -8.61 8.06 12.92
C SER A 164 -9.41 6.98 12.21
N VAL A 165 -8.95 6.53 11.02
CA VAL A 165 -9.60 5.46 10.27
C VAL A 165 -9.57 4.14 11.05
N ARG A 166 -10.65 3.39 10.97
CA ARG A 166 -10.82 2.09 11.63
C ARG A 166 -11.29 1.04 10.61
N PRO A 167 -11.06 -0.26 10.86
CA PRO A 167 -11.65 -1.32 10.05
C PRO A 167 -13.17 -1.14 9.92
N GLY A 168 -13.66 -1.22 8.68
CA GLY A 168 -15.06 -0.98 8.30
C GLY A 168 -15.36 0.45 7.83
N ASP A 169 -14.45 1.40 7.99
CA ASP A 169 -14.62 2.75 7.42
C ASP A 169 -14.49 2.75 5.90
N ARG A 170 -15.13 3.71 5.26
CA ARG A 170 -15.21 3.80 3.81
C ARG A 170 -14.22 4.80 3.25
N VAL A 171 -13.61 4.41 2.13
CA VAL A 171 -12.78 5.26 1.28
C VAL A 171 -13.41 5.28 -0.11
N TYR A 172 -13.65 6.47 -0.63
CA TYR A 172 -14.26 6.66 -1.94
C TYR A 172 -13.24 7.25 -2.90
N VAL A 173 -13.06 6.64 -4.05
CA VAL A 173 -12.20 7.17 -5.11
C VAL A 173 -13.03 7.47 -6.35
N THR A 174 -13.18 8.76 -6.66
CA THR A 174 -13.79 9.21 -7.92
C THR A 174 -12.78 9.00 -9.05
N ARG A 175 -13.24 8.37 -10.13
CA ARG A 175 -12.44 7.95 -11.28
C ARG A 175 -12.81 8.74 -12.54
N ALA A 176 -11.91 8.74 -13.53
CA ALA A 176 -12.08 9.49 -14.77
C ALA A 176 -13.23 8.97 -15.66
N ASP A 177 -13.63 7.71 -15.48
CA ASP A 177 -14.76 7.07 -16.18
C ASP A 177 -16.15 7.47 -15.63
N GLY A 178 -16.19 8.42 -14.70
CA GLY A 178 -17.43 8.85 -14.05
C GLY A 178 -17.96 7.89 -12.99
N THR A 179 -17.16 6.94 -12.53
CA THR A 179 -17.50 6.06 -11.42
C THR A 179 -16.83 6.47 -10.11
N VAL A 180 -17.40 6.04 -9.00
CA VAL A 180 -16.79 6.11 -7.67
C VAL A 180 -16.55 4.69 -7.17
N ALA A 181 -15.31 4.31 -7.04
CA ALA A 181 -14.90 3.06 -6.40
C ALA A 181 -15.02 3.22 -4.88
N GLU A 182 -15.72 2.30 -4.22
CA GLU A 182 -15.91 2.29 -2.78
C GLU A 182 -15.06 1.17 -2.18
N PHE A 183 -14.13 1.55 -1.31
CA PHE A 183 -13.27 0.63 -0.56
C PHE A 183 -13.68 0.60 0.90
N THR A 184 -13.51 -0.56 1.54
CA THR A 184 -13.66 -0.72 2.98
C THR A 184 -12.29 -0.93 3.61
N ALA A 185 -11.92 -0.13 4.59
CA ALA A 185 -10.72 -0.33 5.38
C ALA A 185 -10.78 -1.68 6.10
N GLU A 186 -9.74 -2.50 5.97
CA GLU A 186 -9.65 -3.80 6.64
C GLU A 186 -8.60 -3.80 7.75
N ASP A 187 -7.58 -2.93 7.63
CA ASP A 187 -6.48 -2.88 8.59
C ASP A 187 -5.83 -1.49 8.62
N VAL A 188 -5.33 -1.12 9.79
CA VAL A 188 -4.54 0.09 10.02
C VAL A 188 -3.30 -0.33 10.80
N SER A 189 -2.14 -0.19 10.20
CA SER A 189 -0.86 -0.63 10.76
C SER A 189 0.21 0.45 10.67
N VAL A 190 1.24 0.31 11.51
CA VAL A 190 2.44 1.14 11.46
C VAL A 190 3.59 0.29 10.94
N ALA A 191 4.30 0.80 9.96
CA ALA A 191 5.50 0.20 9.39
C ALA A 191 6.70 1.07 9.74
N GLU A 192 7.58 0.56 10.60
CA GLU A 192 8.83 1.22 10.96
C GLU A 192 9.74 1.35 9.71
N ARG A 193 10.55 2.40 9.67
CA ARG A 193 11.53 2.58 8.58
C ARG A 193 12.65 1.56 8.66
N ASP A 194 13.08 1.24 9.89
CA ASP A 194 14.06 0.19 10.10
C ASP A 194 13.45 -1.18 9.82
N GLY A 195 14.02 -1.89 8.84
CA GLY A 195 13.47 -3.16 8.36
C GLY A 195 12.22 -3.03 7.48
N PHE A 196 12.01 -1.87 6.85
CA PHE A 196 10.90 -1.65 5.94
C PHE A 196 10.93 -2.65 4.78
N ASP A 197 9.86 -3.43 4.63
CA ASP A 197 9.66 -4.36 3.54
C ASP A 197 8.58 -3.83 2.58
N PRO A 198 8.96 -3.29 1.40
CA PRO A 198 8.01 -2.77 0.43
C PRO A 198 6.99 -3.81 -0.04
N ALA A 199 7.40 -5.08 -0.19
CA ALA A 199 6.50 -6.13 -0.66
C ALA A 199 5.40 -6.42 0.37
N ARG A 200 5.73 -6.37 1.65
CA ARG A 200 4.77 -6.54 2.74
C ARG A 200 3.82 -5.35 2.89
N VAL A 201 4.32 -4.14 2.73
CA VAL A 201 3.56 -2.90 2.95
C VAL A 201 2.72 -2.54 1.73
N TYR A 202 3.30 -2.62 0.54
CA TYR A 202 2.67 -2.22 -0.72
C TYR A 202 2.06 -3.39 -1.49
N GLY A 203 2.47 -4.62 -1.16
CA GLY A 203 2.06 -5.82 -1.87
C GLY A 203 0.57 -6.16 -1.75
N VAL A 204 0.11 -6.99 -2.67
CA VAL A 204 -1.23 -7.56 -2.67
C VAL A 204 -1.37 -8.55 -1.51
N ARG A 205 -2.42 -8.40 -0.71
CA ARG A 205 -2.75 -9.34 0.39
C ARG A 205 -3.59 -10.52 -0.08
N SER A 206 -4.41 -10.29 -1.10
CA SER A 206 -5.32 -11.32 -1.64
C SER A 206 -5.31 -11.26 -3.16
N PRO A 207 -4.73 -12.26 -3.84
CA PRO A 207 -4.72 -12.32 -5.30
C PRO A 207 -6.12 -12.19 -5.90
N GLY A 208 -6.25 -11.51 -7.03
CA GLY A 208 -7.52 -11.30 -7.71
C GLY A 208 -8.40 -10.19 -7.12
N ARG A 209 -7.97 -9.53 -6.02
CA ARG A 209 -8.68 -8.40 -5.42
C ARG A 209 -8.17 -7.06 -5.94
N ALA A 210 -9.08 -6.08 -5.95
CA ALA A 210 -8.71 -4.67 -6.05
C ALA A 210 -8.47 -4.13 -4.64
N GLU A 211 -7.25 -3.76 -4.33
CA GLU A 211 -6.83 -3.29 -3.02
C GLU A 211 -6.33 -1.84 -3.10
N LEU A 212 -6.34 -1.16 -1.96
CA LEU A 212 -5.89 0.22 -1.82
C LEU A 212 -5.01 0.35 -0.58
N ARG A 213 -3.90 1.07 -0.70
CA ARG A 213 -3.03 1.46 0.41
C ARG A 213 -3.01 2.99 0.50
N LEU A 214 -3.37 3.51 1.67
CA LEU A 214 -3.20 4.93 2.00
C LEU A 214 -2.01 5.03 2.94
N ILE A 215 -1.05 5.87 2.61
CA ILE A 215 0.24 5.90 3.30
C ILE A 215 0.59 7.33 3.67
N THR A 216 0.99 7.51 4.93
CA THR A 216 1.51 8.78 5.44
C THR A 216 2.62 8.54 6.46
N CYS A 217 3.42 9.54 6.72
CA CYS A 217 4.43 9.50 7.77
C CYS A 217 3.78 9.47 9.16
N THR A 218 4.43 8.82 10.14
CA THR A 218 4.03 8.76 11.54
C THR A 218 5.24 8.46 12.44
N GLY A 219 5.04 8.36 13.75
CA GLY A 219 6.09 8.09 14.72
C GLY A 219 6.81 9.34 15.18
N GLU A 220 8.04 9.20 15.65
CA GLU A 220 8.86 10.32 16.11
C GLU A 220 9.44 11.11 14.93
N PHE A 221 9.40 12.44 15.05
CA PHE A 221 10.00 13.32 14.05
C PHE A 221 11.45 13.62 14.44
N ASP A 222 12.38 13.12 13.65
CA ASP A 222 13.79 13.45 13.74
C ASP A 222 14.07 14.80 13.05
N ARG A 223 14.52 15.78 13.82
CA ARG A 223 14.80 17.13 13.32
C ARG A 223 16.07 17.22 12.48
N ASP A 224 17.03 16.32 12.72
CA ASP A 224 18.31 16.33 12.02
C ASP A 224 18.16 15.75 10.61
N SER A 225 17.47 14.63 10.47
CA SER A 225 17.14 14.04 9.17
C SER A 225 15.86 14.62 8.54
N ARG A 226 15.10 15.43 9.28
CA ARG A 226 13.79 15.99 8.90
C ARG A 226 12.82 14.92 8.42
N SER A 227 12.78 13.80 9.12
CA SER A 227 11.98 12.64 8.74
C SER A 227 11.30 12.00 9.94
N TYR A 228 10.20 11.30 9.66
CA TYR A 228 9.47 10.49 10.64
C TYR A 228 10.06 9.08 10.73
N SER A 229 9.96 8.44 11.90
CA SER A 229 10.52 7.09 12.15
C SER A 229 9.71 5.98 11.50
N ALA A 230 8.45 6.21 11.11
CA ALA A 230 7.54 5.19 10.62
C ALA A 230 6.55 5.72 9.58
N ASN A 231 5.83 4.82 8.94
CA ASN A 231 4.68 5.09 8.08
C ASN A 231 3.41 4.48 8.66
N LEU A 232 2.33 5.24 8.67
CA LEU A 232 0.99 4.73 8.89
C LEU A 232 0.43 4.22 7.57
N VAL A 233 -0.10 3.00 7.57
CA VAL A 233 -0.66 2.33 6.40
C VAL A 233 -2.08 1.92 6.69
N VAL A 234 -3.03 2.45 5.92
CA VAL A 234 -4.41 1.96 5.88
C VAL A 234 -4.54 1.03 4.68
N SER A 235 -4.89 -0.22 4.94
CA SER A 235 -5.19 -1.21 3.91
C SER A 235 -6.69 -1.32 3.74
N ALA A 236 -7.15 -1.24 2.50
CA ALA A 236 -8.56 -1.33 2.15
C ALA A 236 -8.74 -2.17 0.88
N TYR A 237 -9.95 -2.64 0.63
CA TYR A 237 -10.31 -3.42 -0.56
C TYR A 237 -11.64 -2.97 -1.14
N LEU A 238 -11.82 -3.19 -2.44
CA LEU A 238 -13.00 -2.78 -3.18
C LEU A 238 -14.24 -3.56 -2.70
N THR A 239 -15.29 -2.83 -2.31
CA THR A 239 -16.55 -3.39 -1.82
C THR A 239 -17.78 -2.88 -2.60
N GLY A 240 -17.63 -1.79 -3.35
CA GLY A 240 -18.72 -1.21 -4.12
C GLY A 240 -18.26 -0.34 -5.27
N VAL A 241 -19.21 -0.02 -6.14
CA VAL A 241 -19.06 0.99 -7.18
C VAL A 241 -20.41 1.69 -7.41
N ARG A 242 -20.37 2.99 -7.65
CA ARG A 242 -21.55 3.78 -7.98
C ARG A 242 -21.19 4.85 -9.02
N PRO A 243 -22.16 5.41 -9.76
CA PRO A 243 -21.91 6.60 -10.57
C PRO A 243 -21.42 7.76 -9.72
N ALA A 244 -20.50 8.57 -10.23
CA ALA A 244 -20.19 9.86 -9.63
C ALA A 244 -21.44 10.74 -9.74
N ARG A 245 -21.79 11.42 -8.64
CA ARG A 245 -22.81 12.48 -8.75
C ARG A 245 -22.22 13.58 -9.62
N GLU A 246 -22.94 14.00 -10.64
CA GLU A 246 -22.61 15.25 -11.31
C GLU A 246 -22.60 16.37 -10.25
N PRO A 247 -21.63 17.30 -10.31
CA PRO A 247 -21.70 18.49 -9.48
C PRO A 247 -23.06 19.13 -9.75
N ASP A 248 -23.80 19.41 -8.70
CA ASP A 248 -25.07 20.14 -8.79
C ASP A 248 -24.77 21.49 -9.45
N THR A 249 -24.85 21.51 -10.76
CA THR A 249 -24.88 22.74 -11.56
C THR A 249 -26.25 23.35 -11.32
N GLY A 250 -26.46 23.85 -10.08
CA GLY A 250 -27.60 24.67 -9.75
C GLY A 250 -27.73 25.72 -10.83
N ALA A 251 -28.69 25.49 -11.71
CA ALA A 251 -29.06 26.42 -12.74
C ALA A 251 -29.35 27.77 -12.08
N LEU A 252 -28.39 28.70 -12.20
CA LEU A 252 -28.67 30.11 -12.09
C LEU A 252 -29.58 30.44 -13.28
N GLU A 253 -30.87 30.07 -13.19
CA GLU A 253 -31.89 30.68 -14.01
C GLU A 253 -31.92 32.16 -13.64
N TRP A 254 -31.20 32.93 -14.43
CA TRP A 254 -31.42 34.36 -14.50
C TRP A 254 -32.81 34.55 -15.13
N ARG A 255 -33.80 34.74 -14.27
CA ARG A 255 -35.06 35.35 -14.72
C ARG A 255 -34.76 36.85 -14.90
N GLY A 256 -34.62 37.24 -16.19
CA GLY A 256 -34.65 38.62 -16.64
C GLY A 256 -36.03 39.25 -16.50
#